data_3a9d1dc1c8f33a6da645b732f84bb454
#
_entry.id   3a9d1dc1c8f33a6da645b732f84bb454
#
_cell.length_a   1.000
_cell.length_b   1.000
_cell.length_c   1.000
_cell.angle_alpha   90.00
_cell.angle_beta   90.00
_cell.angle_gamma   90.00
#
_symmetry.space_group_name_H-M   'P 1'
#
loop_
_entity.id
_entity.type
_entity.pdbx_description
1 polymer ?
#
loop_
_entity_poly.entity_id
_entity_poly.type
_entity_poly.pdbx_seq_one_letter_code
_entity_poly.pdbx_strand_id
1 'polypeptide(L)'
;MTFELQHTDAYSDARAGRIQTAHGEILTPIFMPVGTVGSVKGVHFRELQEQVKAQIILGNTYHLYLRPGCEVLRAAGGLHRFNGWDRPILTDSGGFQVFSLTGIRKLTEEGCEFRSHIDGSKHIFTPERVMDIERVIGADIIMALDECPPGKSDYAYAKNSLGLTQRWLDRCFKRFRDCLLYTSDAAD
;
A
#
# COMPACT_ATOMS: atom_id res chain seq x y z
N MET A 1 -10.78 9.79 6.05
CA MET A 1 -10.19 10.41 4.85
C MET A 1 -11.30 11.04 4.02
N THR A 2 -11.13 12.27 3.55
CA THR A 2 -12.07 12.97 2.67
C THR A 2 -11.34 13.51 1.45
N PHE A 3 -12.05 13.61 0.32
CA PHE A 3 -11.54 14.20 -0.91
C PHE A 3 -12.46 15.36 -1.32
N GLU A 4 -11.85 16.47 -1.73
CA GLU A 4 -12.51 17.66 -2.24
C GLU A 4 -11.95 18.02 -3.61
N LEU A 5 -12.78 18.05 -4.63
CA LEU A 5 -12.41 18.57 -5.94
C LEU A 5 -12.42 20.10 -5.87
N GLN A 6 -11.26 20.72 -6.08
CA GLN A 6 -11.10 22.19 -5.97
C GLN A 6 -11.23 22.90 -7.31
N HIS A 7 -10.72 22.29 -8.37
CA HIS A 7 -10.72 22.90 -9.71
C HIS A 7 -10.72 21.83 -10.80
N THR A 8 -11.42 22.12 -11.89
CA THR A 8 -11.35 21.36 -13.15
C THR A 8 -10.98 22.34 -14.25
N ASP A 9 -10.01 21.98 -15.07
CA ASP A 9 -9.60 22.80 -16.21
C ASP A 9 -10.69 22.86 -17.28
N ALA A 10 -10.85 24.01 -17.91
CA ALA A 10 -11.89 24.22 -18.92
C ALA A 10 -11.57 23.61 -20.29
N TYR A 11 -10.31 23.28 -20.55
CA TYR A 11 -9.79 22.87 -21.85
C TYR A 11 -9.20 21.47 -21.89
N SER A 12 -9.13 20.80 -20.72
CA SER A 12 -8.61 19.44 -20.59
C SER A 12 -9.30 18.70 -19.44
N ASP A 13 -8.97 17.41 -19.27
CA ASP A 13 -9.45 16.59 -18.14
C ASP A 13 -8.62 16.79 -16.85
N ALA A 14 -7.75 17.81 -16.81
CA ALA A 14 -6.93 18.09 -15.64
C ALA A 14 -7.78 18.57 -14.46
N ARG A 15 -7.45 18.09 -13.27
CA ARG A 15 -8.16 18.41 -12.03
C ARG A 15 -7.17 18.67 -10.90
N ALA A 16 -7.51 19.62 -10.04
CA ALA A 16 -6.85 19.85 -8.76
C ALA A 16 -7.79 19.49 -7.63
N GLY A 17 -7.29 18.84 -6.61
CA GLY A 17 -8.09 18.43 -5.45
C GLY A 17 -7.28 18.44 -4.17
N ARG A 18 -7.99 18.16 -3.08
CA ARG A 18 -7.46 18.10 -1.73
C ARG A 18 -7.88 16.77 -1.10
N ILE A 19 -6.93 16.06 -0.51
CA ILE A 19 -7.21 14.87 0.30
C ILE A 19 -6.85 15.23 1.75
N GLN A 20 -7.78 15.01 2.68
CA GLN A 20 -7.54 15.14 4.11
C GLN A 20 -7.33 13.76 4.71
N THR A 21 -6.18 13.53 5.34
CA THR A 21 -5.84 12.29 6.06
C THR A 21 -5.67 12.54 7.56
N ALA A 22 -5.40 11.48 8.33
CA ALA A 22 -5.09 11.61 9.76
C ALA A 22 -3.75 12.34 10.01
N HIS A 23 -2.79 12.24 9.08
CA HIS A 23 -1.45 12.83 9.20
C HIS A 23 -1.27 14.10 8.36
N GLY A 24 -2.33 14.69 7.85
CA GLY A 24 -2.29 15.97 7.16
C GLY A 24 -2.98 16.00 5.81
N GLU A 25 -2.79 17.10 5.13
CA GLU A 25 -3.40 17.43 3.85
C GLU A 25 -2.49 17.06 2.69
N ILE A 26 -3.09 16.61 1.59
CA ILE A 26 -2.41 16.34 0.33
C ILE A 26 -3.11 17.16 -0.77
N LEU A 27 -2.38 18.02 -1.43
CA LEU A 27 -2.85 18.75 -2.61
C LEU A 27 -2.52 17.95 -3.87
N THR A 28 -3.51 17.69 -4.72
CA THR A 28 -3.35 16.91 -5.95
C THR A 28 -3.45 17.81 -7.19
N PRO A 29 -2.70 17.51 -8.25
CA PRO A 29 -1.78 16.39 -8.43
C PRO A 29 -0.48 16.55 -7.64
N ILE A 30 0.11 15.43 -7.16
CA ILE A 30 1.35 15.44 -6.38
C ILE A 30 2.22 14.24 -6.72
N PHE A 31 3.54 14.41 -6.67
CA PHE A 31 4.50 13.31 -6.73
C PHE A 31 4.71 12.71 -5.35
N MET A 32 4.71 11.39 -5.25
CA MET A 32 5.00 10.63 -4.04
C MET A 32 6.41 10.04 -4.09
N PRO A 33 7.39 10.58 -3.35
CA PRO A 33 8.70 9.95 -3.21
C PRO A 33 8.58 8.52 -2.68
N VAL A 34 9.31 7.58 -3.29
CA VAL A 34 9.21 6.16 -2.93
C VAL A 34 10.17 5.83 -1.80
N GLY A 35 9.61 5.45 -0.65
CA GLY A 35 10.30 4.99 0.54
C GLY A 35 10.15 3.47 0.74
N THR A 36 10.76 2.65 -0.12
CA THR A 36 10.54 1.20 -0.27
C THR A 36 10.57 0.42 1.05
N VAL A 37 11.56 0.66 1.91
CA VAL A 37 11.73 0.00 3.21
C VAL A 37 11.65 1.02 4.36
N GLY A 38 10.68 1.92 4.29
CA GLY A 38 10.48 2.97 5.29
C GLY A 38 11.45 4.14 5.15
N SER A 39 12.21 4.24 4.05
CA SER A 39 13.12 5.35 3.77
C SER A 39 13.30 5.59 2.27
N VAL A 40 13.44 6.82 1.85
CA VAL A 40 13.84 7.20 0.49
C VAL A 40 15.36 7.09 0.40
N LYS A 41 15.86 6.23 -0.49
CA LYS A 41 17.29 5.94 -0.60
C LYS A 41 18.12 7.20 -0.87
N GLY A 42 19.13 7.42 -0.03
CA GLY A 42 20.08 8.51 -0.18
C GLY A 42 19.55 9.90 0.15
N VAL A 43 18.32 10.01 0.70
CA VAL A 43 17.69 11.27 1.08
C VAL A 43 17.19 11.19 2.51
N HIS A 44 17.58 12.14 3.36
CA HIS A 44 17.05 12.23 4.72
C HIS A 44 15.61 12.74 4.73
N PHE A 45 14.79 12.29 5.69
CA PHE A 45 13.42 12.79 5.83
C PHE A 45 13.35 14.31 6.05
N ARG A 46 14.31 14.90 6.76
CA ARG A 46 14.42 16.34 6.87
C ARG A 46 14.51 17.04 5.51
N GLU A 47 15.31 16.48 4.58
CA GLU A 47 15.44 17.03 3.22
C GLU A 47 14.13 16.87 2.43
N LEU A 48 13.43 15.74 2.59
CA LEU A 48 12.11 15.54 2.00
C LEU A 48 11.08 16.54 2.53
N GLN A 49 11.14 16.87 3.82
CA GLN A 49 10.22 17.81 4.46
C GLN A 49 10.53 19.26 4.12
N GLU A 50 11.79 19.68 4.24
CA GLU A 50 12.20 21.07 4.18
C GLU A 50 12.53 21.54 2.75
N GLN A 51 13.21 20.71 1.96
CA GLN A 51 13.70 21.08 0.62
C GLN A 51 12.77 20.59 -0.49
N VAL A 52 12.42 19.29 -0.49
CA VAL A 52 11.49 18.72 -1.47
C VAL A 52 10.05 19.12 -1.17
N LYS A 53 9.72 19.38 0.10
CA LYS A 53 8.37 19.71 0.59
C LYS A 53 7.36 18.62 0.26
N ALA A 54 7.80 17.36 0.29
CA ALA A 54 6.94 16.21 0.03
C ALA A 54 5.77 16.19 1.02
N GLN A 55 4.54 16.08 0.51
CA GLN A 55 3.34 16.03 1.34
C GLN A 55 2.97 14.58 1.70
N ILE A 56 3.40 13.62 0.90
CA ILE A 56 3.13 12.20 1.05
C ILE A 56 4.32 11.40 0.54
N ILE A 57 4.58 10.23 1.14
CA ILE A 57 5.53 9.25 0.64
C ILE A 57 4.83 7.92 0.36
N LEU A 58 5.44 7.08 -0.50
CA LEU A 58 4.94 5.74 -0.82
C LEU A 58 5.84 4.69 -0.17
N GLY A 59 5.26 3.76 0.58
CA GLY A 59 5.92 2.56 1.10
C GLY A 59 5.50 1.30 0.32
N ASN A 60 6.36 0.27 0.31
CA ASN A 60 6.04 -0.98 -0.37
C ASN A 60 5.76 -2.10 0.65
N THR A 61 4.54 -2.57 0.71
CA THR A 61 4.05 -3.55 1.69
C THR A 61 4.83 -4.85 1.67
N TYR A 62 5.14 -5.40 0.49
CA TYR A 62 5.97 -6.60 0.36
C TYR A 62 7.33 -6.45 1.06
N HIS A 63 8.02 -5.33 0.83
CA HIS A 63 9.32 -5.09 1.43
C HIS A 63 9.24 -4.87 2.94
N LEU A 64 8.28 -4.08 3.40
CA LEU A 64 8.05 -3.81 4.83
C LEU A 64 7.66 -5.07 5.58
N TYR A 65 6.85 -5.95 4.97
CA TYR A 65 6.49 -7.25 5.52
C TYR A 65 7.69 -8.17 5.72
N LEU A 66 8.61 -8.23 4.76
CA LEU A 66 9.81 -9.06 4.86
C LEU A 66 10.87 -8.43 5.76
N ARG A 67 11.05 -7.10 5.69
CA ARG A 67 12.03 -6.37 6.49
C ARG A 67 11.60 -4.90 6.65
N PRO A 68 11.40 -4.40 7.86
CA PRO A 68 11.78 -4.97 9.16
C PRO A 68 10.88 -6.11 9.66
N GLY A 69 9.69 -6.32 9.05
CA GLY A 69 8.71 -7.31 9.46
C GLY A 69 7.62 -6.73 10.37
N CYS A 70 6.46 -7.41 10.38
CA CYS A 70 5.28 -6.91 11.11
C CYS A 70 5.48 -6.81 12.62
N GLU A 71 6.31 -7.68 13.22
CA GLU A 71 6.55 -7.63 14.66
C GLU A 71 7.29 -6.36 15.09
N VAL A 72 8.33 -5.98 14.32
CA VAL A 72 9.11 -4.76 14.57
C VAL A 72 8.23 -3.53 14.33
N LEU A 73 7.46 -3.49 13.25
CA LEU A 73 6.56 -2.37 12.97
C LEU A 73 5.47 -2.21 14.04
N ARG A 74 4.91 -3.32 14.54
CA ARG A 74 3.93 -3.30 15.63
C ARG A 74 4.54 -2.78 16.92
N ALA A 75 5.75 -3.26 17.28
CA ALA A 75 6.45 -2.80 18.47
C ALA A 75 6.82 -1.31 18.40
N ALA A 76 7.11 -0.79 17.21
CA ALA A 76 7.37 0.63 16.96
C ALA A 76 6.09 1.49 17.02
N GLY A 77 4.91 0.90 16.91
CA GLY A 77 3.63 1.60 16.82
C GLY A 77 3.28 2.08 15.41
N GLY A 78 3.67 1.31 14.39
CA GLY A 78 3.43 1.56 12.98
C GLY A 78 4.58 2.23 12.22
N LEU A 79 4.39 2.38 10.90
CA LEU A 79 5.45 2.87 10.02
C LEU A 79 5.82 4.34 10.29
N HIS A 80 4.85 5.21 10.57
CA HIS A 80 5.10 6.61 10.91
C HIS A 80 6.07 6.76 12.09
N ARG A 81 5.88 5.98 13.16
CA ARG A 81 6.77 6.01 14.32
C ARG A 81 8.10 5.32 14.04
N PHE A 82 8.08 4.24 13.27
CA PHE A 82 9.27 3.49 12.90
C PHE A 82 10.27 4.34 12.11
N ASN A 83 9.79 5.12 11.14
CA ASN A 83 10.64 5.91 10.25
C ASN A 83 10.73 7.41 10.63
N GLY A 84 9.94 7.88 11.61
CA GLY A 84 9.91 9.28 12.01
C GLY A 84 9.30 10.23 10.97
N TRP A 85 8.41 9.71 10.11
CA TRP A 85 7.68 10.51 9.13
C TRP A 85 6.30 10.87 9.66
N ASP A 86 6.02 12.16 9.84
CA ASP A 86 4.81 12.70 10.47
C ASP A 86 3.72 13.14 9.48
N ARG A 87 3.94 12.95 8.17
CA ARG A 87 3.02 13.30 7.09
C ARG A 87 2.38 12.05 6.49
N PRO A 88 1.40 12.19 5.59
CA PRO A 88 0.74 11.07 4.94
C PRO A 88 1.67 10.03 4.34
N ILE A 89 1.27 8.75 4.45
CA ILE A 89 1.90 7.61 3.81
C ILE A 89 0.84 6.86 3.00
N LEU A 90 1.19 6.48 1.77
CA LEU A 90 0.47 5.48 1.00
C LEU A 90 1.30 4.19 0.95
N THR A 91 0.67 3.03 1.12
CA THR A 91 1.30 1.74 0.87
C THR A 91 0.61 0.99 -0.26
N ASP A 92 1.43 0.39 -1.13
CA ASP A 92 0.93 -0.51 -2.17
C ASP A 92 0.49 -1.85 -1.59
N SER A 93 -0.17 -2.69 -2.40
CA SER A 93 -0.64 -4.02 -1.96
C SER A 93 0.48 -5.07 -1.78
N GLY A 94 1.65 -4.82 -2.34
CA GLY A 94 2.73 -5.80 -2.49
C GLY A 94 2.55 -6.77 -3.66
N GLY A 95 1.43 -6.74 -4.38
CA GLY A 95 1.14 -7.65 -5.50
C GLY A 95 2.15 -7.55 -6.64
N PHE A 96 2.52 -6.34 -7.04
CA PHE A 96 3.52 -6.10 -8.08
C PHE A 96 4.91 -6.68 -7.71
N GLN A 97 5.37 -6.52 -6.47
CA GLN A 97 6.67 -7.02 -6.02
C GLN A 97 6.68 -8.56 -5.97
N VAL A 98 5.59 -9.18 -5.54
CA VAL A 98 5.42 -10.63 -5.63
C VAL A 98 5.51 -11.08 -7.10
N PHE A 99 4.94 -10.33 -8.03
CA PHE A 99 5.07 -10.60 -9.46
C PHE A 99 6.50 -10.42 -9.97
N SER A 100 7.15 -9.30 -9.67
CA SER A 100 8.40 -8.88 -10.33
C SER A 100 9.67 -9.45 -9.69
N LEU A 101 9.65 -9.73 -8.38
CA LEU A 101 10.84 -10.10 -7.61
C LEU A 101 10.93 -11.60 -7.28
N THR A 102 9.82 -12.34 -7.42
CA THR A 102 9.81 -13.75 -7.07
C THR A 102 9.81 -14.62 -8.33
N GLY A 103 10.86 -15.40 -8.53
CA GLY A 103 10.97 -16.31 -9.69
C GLY A 103 9.96 -17.46 -9.66
N ILE A 104 9.41 -17.81 -8.49
CA ILE A 104 8.44 -18.90 -8.30
C ILE A 104 7.28 -18.33 -7.49
N ARG A 105 6.12 -18.24 -8.15
CA ARG A 105 4.85 -17.90 -7.53
C ARG A 105 3.78 -18.88 -7.97
N LYS A 106 2.84 -19.12 -7.09
CA LYS A 106 1.62 -19.86 -7.40
C LYS A 106 0.42 -18.97 -7.10
N LEU A 107 -0.29 -18.64 -8.16
CA LEU A 107 -1.51 -17.84 -8.10
C LEU A 107 -2.72 -18.77 -8.00
N THR A 108 -3.60 -18.51 -7.05
CA THR A 108 -4.85 -19.23 -6.84
C THR A 108 -5.96 -18.24 -6.48
N GLU A 109 -7.20 -18.72 -6.41
CA GLU A 109 -8.32 -17.91 -5.92
C GLU A 109 -8.09 -17.42 -4.46
N GLU A 110 -7.40 -18.23 -3.66
CA GLU A 110 -7.13 -17.93 -2.26
C GLU A 110 -6.10 -16.80 -2.08
N GLY A 111 -5.13 -16.70 -2.99
CA GLY A 111 -4.06 -15.73 -2.91
C GLY A 111 -2.85 -16.12 -3.73
N CYS A 112 -1.72 -15.51 -3.42
CA CYS A 112 -0.45 -15.74 -4.09
C CYS A 112 0.59 -16.32 -3.12
N GLU A 113 1.05 -17.55 -3.40
CA GLU A 113 2.22 -18.15 -2.74
C GLU A 113 3.49 -17.66 -3.43
N PHE A 114 4.51 -17.33 -2.65
CA PHE A 114 5.81 -16.88 -3.17
C PHE A 114 6.97 -17.25 -2.26
N ARG A 115 8.18 -17.09 -2.77
CA ARG A 115 9.39 -17.20 -1.97
C ARG A 115 10.00 -15.82 -1.77
N SER A 116 10.43 -15.55 -0.55
CA SER A 116 11.19 -14.34 -0.20
C SER A 116 12.47 -14.25 -1.04
N HIS A 117 12.73 -13.09 -1.62
CA HIS A 117 13.99 -12.82 -2.33
C HIS A 117 15.18 -12.62 -1.39
N ILE A 118 14.92 -12.50 -0.07
CA ILE A 118 15.95 -12.28 0.94
C ILE A 118 16.57 -13.62 1.39
N ASP A 119 15.72 -14.59 1.73
CA ASP A 119 16.13 -15.85 2.39
C ASP A 119 15.50 -17.11 1.79
N GLY A 120 14.67 -16.96 0.75
CA GLY A 120 13.99 -18.07 0.08
C GLY A 120 12.83 -18.69 0.87
N SER A 121 12.47 -18.17 2.04
CA SER A 121 11.33 -18.65 2.84
C SER A 121 10.01 -18.55 2.06
N LYS A 122 9.10 -19.48 2.36
CA LYS A 122 7.77 -19.52 1.71
C LYS A 122 6.78 -18.64 2.43
N HIS A 123 6.06 -17.86 1.66
CA HIS A 123 5.01 -16.96 2.14
C HIS A 123 3.76 -17.09 1.28
N ILE A 124 2.63 -16.66 1.83
CA ILE A 124 1.39 -16.50 1.11
C ILE A 124 0.79 -15.12 1.42
N PHE A 125 0.39 -14.40 0.38
CA PHE A 125 -0.47 -13.23 0.48
C PHE A 125 -1.88 -13.63 0.07
N THR A 126 -2.80 -13.57 1.03
CA THR A 126 -4.23 -13.56 0.76
C THR A 126 -4.77 -12.15 0.94
N PRO A 127 -5.92 -11.81 0.37
CA PRO A 127 -6.55 -10.50 0.60
C PRO A 127 -6.65 -10.13 2.08
N GLU A 128 -7.09 -11.07 2.92
CA GLU A 128 -7.24 -10.84 4.35
C GLU A 128 -5.89 -10.60 5.03
N ARG A 129 -4.89 -11.42 4.69
CA ARG A 129 -3.54 -11.28 5.27
C ARG A 129 -2.88 -9.97 4.89
N VAL A 130 -3.06 -9.51 3.65
CA VAL A 130 -2.53 -8.21 3.23
C VAL A 130 -3.19 -7.08 4.02
N MET A 131 -4.50 -7.12 4.25
CA MET A 131 -5.16 -6.13 5.10
C MET A 131 -4.65 -6.15 6.56
N ASP A 132 -4.37 -7.33 7.10
CA ASP A 132 -3.77 -7.46 8.44
C ASP A 132 -2.35 -6.87 8.50
N ILE A 133 -1.56 -7.06 7.45
CA ILE A 133 -0.22 -6.47 7.30
C ILE A 133 -0.31 -4.94 7.20
N GLU A 134 -1.19 -4.43 6.32
CA GLU A 134 -1.43 -3.00 6.12
C GLU A 134 -1.85 -2.31 7.42
N ARG A 135 -2.67 -2.97 8.21
CA ARG A 135 -3.07 -2.48 9.53
C ARG A 135 -1.90 -2.34 10.49
N VAL A 136 -0.95 -3.29 10.47
CA VAL A 136 0.28 -3.20 11.27
C VAL A 136 1.18 -2.08 10.79
N ILE A 137 1.27 -1.90 9.47
CA ILE A 137 2.02 -0.80 8.86
C ILE A 137 1.39 0.54 9.26
N GLY A 138 0.07 0.67 9.19
CA GLY A 138 -0.67 1.85 9.64
C GLY A 138 -0.50 3.06 8.73
N ALA A 139 -0.47 2.86 7.41
CA ALA A 139 -0.47 3.93 6.42
C ALA A 139 -1.85 4.63 6.34
N ASP A 140 -1.89 5.88 5.89
CA ASP A 140 -3.13 6.66 5.70
C ASP A 140 -3.96 6.15 4.52
N ILE A 141 -3.27 5.71 3.46
CA ILE A 141 -3.87 5.16 2.24
C ILE A 141 -3.26 3.79 2.00
N ILE A 142 -4.10 2.76 1.92
CA ILE A 142 -3.70 1.38 1.67
C ILE A 142 -4.33 0.88 0.38
N MET A 143 -3.63 -0.01 -0.33
CA MET A 143 -4.11 -0.60 -1.58
C MET A 143 -4.54 -2.04 -1.37
N ALA A 144 -5.66 -2.42 -2.00
CA ALA A 144 -6.12 -3.81 -2.00
C ALA A 144 -5.17 -4.71 -2.78
N LEU A 145 -5.05 -5.97 -2.36
CA LEU A 145 -4.26 -6.96 -3.11
C LEU A 145 -4.83 -7.14 -4.52
N ASP A 146 -3.96 -7.06 -5.50
CA ASP A 146 -4.27 -7.22 -6.91
C ASP A 146 -3.41 -8.30 -7.58
N GLU A 147 -3.90 -8.87 -8.66
CA GLU A 147 -3.10 -9.66 -9.58
C GLU A 147 -2.55 -8.74 -10.67
N CYS A 148 -1.23 -8.71 -10.80
CA CYS A 148 -0.55 -7.90 -11.80
C CYS A 148 -0.24 -8.77 -13.04
N PRO A 149 -1.04 -8.66 -14.14
CA PRO A 149 -0.81 -9.44 -15.33
C PRO A 149 0.41 -8.93 -16.10
N PRO A 150 1.15 -9.82 -16.83
CA PRO A 150 2.20 -9.38 -17.73
C PRO A 150 1.66 -8.42 -18.80
N GLY A 151 2.41 -7.37 -19.14
CA GLY A 151 1.96 -6.33 -20.07
C GLY A 151 1.68 -6.84 -21.51
N LYS A 152 2.09 -8.06 -21.85
CA LYS A 152 1.81 -8.73 -23.14
C LYS A 152 0.78 -9.86 -23.01
N SER A 153 0.00 -9.89 -21.93
CA SER A 153 -1.06 -10.88 -21.74
C SER A 153 -2.14 -10.74 -22.81
N ASP A 154 -2.70 -11.86 -23.23
CA ASP A 154 -3.87 -11.86 -24.11
C ASP A 154 -5.14 -11.37 -23.38
N TYR A 155 -6.18 -11.11 -24.15
CA TYR A 155 -7.45 -10.60 -23.61
C TYR A 155 -8.09 -11.54 -22.60
N ALA A 156 -8.02 -12.86 -22.82
CA ALA A 156 -8.64 -13.86 -21.95
C ALA A 156 -7.94 -13.87 -20.58
N TYR A 157 -6.61 -13.84 -20.57
CA TYR A 157 -5.84 -13.73 -19.32
C TYR A 157 -6.16 -12.42 -18.59
N ALA A 158 -6.10 -11.27 -19.28
CA ALA A 158 -6.37 -9.97 -18.69
C ALA A 158 -7.79 -9.89 -18.08
N LYS A 159 -8.79 -10.45 -18.76
CA LYS A 159 -10.17 -10.54 -18.26
C LYS A 159 -10.27 -11.40 -16.98
N ASN A 160 -9.59 -12.56 -16.96
CA ASN A 160 -9.58 -13.43 -15.78
C ASN A 160 -8.86 -12.76 -14.60
N SER A 161 -7.74 -12.11 -14.86
CA SER A 161 -6.97 -11.34 -13.87
C SER A 161 -7.80 -10.22 -13.24
N LEU A 162 -8.52 -9.45 -14.07
CA LEU A 162 -9.44 -8.43 -13.59
C LEU A 162 -10.53 -9.02 -12.68
N GLY A 163 -11.14 -10.14 -13.10
CA GLY A 163 -12.16 -10.83 -12.31
C GLY A 163 -11.62 -11.35 -10.96
N LEU A 164 -10.40 -11.87 -10.95
CA LEU A 164 -9.73 -12.29 -9.71
C LEU A 164 -9.47 -11.10 -8.80
N THR A 165 -8.91 -10.01 -9.32
CA THR A 165 -8.63 -8.78 -8.57
C THR A 165 -9.91 -8.18 -7.97
N GLN A 166 -11.04 -8.21 -8.69
CA GLN A 166 -12.32 -7.75 -8.16
C GLN A 166 -12.79 -8.60 -6.97
N ARG A 167 -12.72 -9.94 -7.06
CA ARG A 167 -13.07 -10.81 -5.94
C ARG A 167 -12.15 -10.64 -4.73
N TRP A 168 -10.86 -10.42 -4.97
CA TRP A 168 -9.89 -10.09 -3.92
C TRP A 168 -10.18 -8.72 -3.29
N LEU A 169 -10.57 -7.72 -4.08
CA LEU A 169 -11.00 -6.41 -3.56
C LEU A 169 -12.18 -6.55 -2.57
N ASP A 170 -13.19 -7.34 -2.93
CA ASP A 170 -14.34 -7.59 -2.03
C ASP A 170 -13.90 -8.23 -0.71
N ARG A 171 -12.97 -9.19 -0.75
CA ARG A 171 -12.39 -9.84 0.44
C ARG A 171 -11.55 -8.86 1.27
N CYS A 172 -10.71 -8.05 0.62
CA CYS A 172 -9.95 -6.98 1.30
C CYS A 172 -10.88 -6.00 2.01
N PHE A 173 -11.92 -5.53 1.31
CA PHE A 173 -12.88 -4.58 1.87
C PHE A 173 -13.65 -5.15 3.06
N LYS A 174 -14.09 -6.40 2.97
CA LYS A 174 -14.74 -7.09 4.09
C LYS A 174 -13.80 -7.18 5.29
N ARG A 175 -12.57 -7.67 5.10
CA ARG A 175 -11.58 -7.79 6.18
C ARG A 175 -11.24 -6.44 6.80
N PHE A 176 -11.09 -5.41 5.99
CA PHE A 176 -10.83 -4.04 6.47
C PHE A 176 -11.95 -3.54 7.38
N ARG A 177 -13.22 -3.73 7.00
CA ARG A 177 -14.39 -3.33 7.80
C ARG A 177 -14.50 -4.12 9.10
N ASP A 178 -14.33 -5.44 9.05
CA ASP A 178 -14.39 -6.30 10.25
C ASP A 178 -13.33 -5.85 11.28
N CYS A 179 -12.16 -5.42 10.82
CA CYS A 179 -11.13 -4.91 11.70
C CYS A 179 -11.46 -3.55 12.34
N LEU A 180 -12.22 -2.69 11.67
CA LEU A 180 -12.67 -1.39 12.24
C LEU A 180 -13.71 -1.58 13.34
N LEU A 181 -14.59 -2.58 13.21
CA LEU A 181 -15.60 -2.90 14.22
C LEU A 181 -14.97 -3.40 15.52
N TYR A 182 -13.88 -4.14 15.45
CA TYR A 182 -13.17 -4.67 16.64
C TYR A 182 -12.39 -3.60 17.43
N THR A 183 -12.07 -2.46 16.83
CA THR A 183 -11.34 -1.37 17.52
C THR A 183 -12.26 -0.37 18.19
N SER A 184 -13.54 -0.32 17.83
CA SER A 184 -14.54 0.54 18.48
C SER A 184 -15.03 -0.03 19.81
N ASP A 185 -14.96 -1.37 20.00
CA ASP A 185 -15.41 -2.04 21.23
C ASP A 185 -14.28 -2.18 22.27
N ALA A 186 -13.06 -1.81 21.96
CA ALA A 186 -11.91 -1.89 22.89
C ALA A 186 -11.56 -0.57 23.58
N ALA A 187 -12.40 0.46 23.44
CA ALA A 187 -12.21 1.81 23.99
C ALA A 187 -13.22 2.15 25.12
N ASP A 188 -13.91 1.16 25.69
CA ASP A 188 -14.71 1.30 26.93
C ASP A 188 -13.98 0.70 28.13
#